data_a41825100f65c1cc659b45d1f8f59f61
#
_entry.id   a41825100f65c1cc659b45d1f8f59f61
#
_cell.length_a   1.000
_cell.length_b   1.000
_cell.length_c   1.000
_cell.angle_alpha   90.00
_cell.angle_beta   90.00
_cell.angle_gamma   90.00
#
_symmetry.space_group_name_H-M   'P 1'
#
loop_
_entity.id
_entity.type
_entity.pdbx_description
1 polymer ?
#
loop_
_entity_poly.entity_id
_entity_poly.type
_entity_poly.pdbx_seq_one_letter_code
_entity_poly.pdbx_strand_id
1 'polypeptide(L)'
;MSFIDLGLKESSLKAIAKMGYETPSEIQQEAIPVLMKGDIDFIGQAQTGSGKTAAFVLPLLEKLDFKLAALQAIILAPPRELANQISEEIQKLSAFEPIRSMSVYGGTSTGLQIKDYKAKKPQIVVGTPGRVTDLIERGVLKFEHTKFVILDEADEMLDMGFFDDVTDIIAKIPEKKIWMFSATMPGPIANLVAREFDNPVVVKVTKKVMTADSIEQLAVVVRRGNGIEALCRYMDYSDEMYAIIFTRTKIGAKELTDELNARGYPTDALHGDMDQAARDMTMKKFKEKKINLLVCTDVAARGIDVNNLTHVINFGLPQDNESYVHRIGRTGRGGSKGISLSIIEPSEQSRVGQIERLTKAQIQRIELPKVDAIREKILEKSMNHFNSHVSNFKAEEAQHFDTFKAKFDALDKDDLIKGIYGFMFENTLKRYQKAQDIDVAARPMGGDRGGVRVASGMQRFFINLGQMDGITSGDLLKFVAQTAGINGREIGRIDTKEKFAFIEANSAYTDAIMKLKGEMFGNRRVSIELAEAPSSFGGGARPSYGGGARSGGGGGYRGGARSSGSSRGGESRGNRF
;
A
#
# COMPACT_ATOMS: atom_id res chain seq x y z
N MET A 1 22.09 -5.64 24.20
CA MET A 1 21.36 -4.92 25.26
C MET A 1 20.14 -5.75 25.60
N SER A 2 19.87 -6.01 26.88
CA SER A 2 18.67 -6.70 27.34
C SER A 2 17.59 -5.71 27.80
N PHE A 3 16.35 -6.15 28.03
CA PHE A 3 15.31 -5.26 28.58
C PHE A 3 15.67 -4.74 30.00
N ILE A 4 16.46 -5.49 30.75
CA ILE A 4 16.92 -5.08 32.08
C ILE A 4 17.81 -3.83 31.99
N ASP A 5 18.62 -3.74 30.93
CA ASP A 5 19.54 -2.60 30.70
C ASP A 5 18.82 -1.30 30.34
N LEU A 6 17.50 -1.37 30.01
CA LEU A 6 16.69 -0.21 29.62
C LEU A 6 16.14 0.61 30.80
N GLY A 7 16.36 0.16 32.03
CA GLY A 7 15.94 0.90 33.25
C GLY A 7 14.45 0.79 33.58
N LEU A 8 13.76 -0.24 33.08
CA LEU A 8 12.34 -0.49 33.33
C LEU A 8 12.11 -1.05 34.75
N LYS A 9 10.92 -0.77 35.32
CA LYS A 9 10.50 -1.34 36.61
C LYS A 9 10.33 -2.86 36.55
N GLU A 10 10.39 -3.50 37.71
CA GLU A 10 10.24 -4.95 37.83
C GLU A 10 8.89 -5.46 37.29
N SER A 11 7.81 -4.69 37.49
CA SER A 11 6.48 -4.99 36.96
C SER A 11 6.45 -5.05 35.42
N SER A 12 7.10 -4.07 34.76
CA SER A 12 7.24 -4.05 33.30
C SER A 12 8.09 -5.21 32.80
N LEU A 13 9.20 -5.52 33.49
CA LEU A 13 10.07 -6.66 33.14
C LEU A 13 9.35 -8.00 33.25
N LYS A 14 8.52 -8.19 34.30
CA LYS A 14 7.67 -9.38 34.46
C LYS A 14 6.64 -9.51 33.34
N ALA A 15 6.03 -8.39 32.91
CA ALA A 15 5.08 -8.39 31.80
C ALA A 15 5.74 -8.77 30.49
N ILE A 16 6.91 -8.21 30.18
CA ILE A 16 7.75 -8.51 29.02
C ILE A 16 8.11 -10.00 28.98
N ALA A 17 8.58 -10.56 30.09
CA ALA A 17 8.94 -11.97 30.19
C ALA A 17 7.72 -12.89 29.98
N LYS A 18 6.54 -12.52 30.54
CA LYS A 18 5.28 -13.24 30.33
C LYS A 18 4.82 -13.23 28.87
N MET A 19 5.15 -12.17 28.13
CA MET A 19 4.84 -12.05 26.70
C MET A 19 5.85 -12.80 25.80
N GLY A 20 6.91 -13.36 26.37
CA GLY A 20 7.96 -14.07 25.63
C GLY A 20 8.90 -13.15 24.85
N TYR A 21 9.04 -11.90 25.25
CA TYR A 21 10.01 -10.98 24.64
C TYR A 21 11.39 -11.23 25.27
N GLU A 22 12.33 -11.71 24.48
CA GLU A 22 13.69 -12.05 24.95
C GLU A 22 14.66 -10.87 24.79
N THR A 23 14.63 -10.23 23.63
CA THR A 23 15.55 -9.12 23.29
C THR A 23 14.79 -7.91 22.77
N PRO A 24 15.16 -6.69 23.20
CA PRO A 24 14.52 -5.49 22.69
C PRO A 24 14.90 -5.25 21.22
N SER A 25 13.94 -4.81 20.43
CA SER A 25 14.17 -4.39 19.05
C SER A 25 15.01 -3.11 18.98
N GLU A 26 15.56 -2.79 17.81
CA GLU A 26 16.42 -1.60 17.62
C GLU A 26 15.73 -0.30 18.04
N ILE A 27 14.44 -0.10 17.62
CA ILE A 27 13.69 1.10 18.05
C ILE A 27 13.43 1.11 19.56
N GLN A 28 13.26 -0.06 20.20
CA GLN A 28 13.11 -0.15 21.66
C GLN A 28 14.42 0.18 22.38
N GLN A 29 15.55 -0.30 21.87
CA GLN A 29 16.88 -0.01 22.44
C GLN A 29 17.22 1.48 22.39
N GLU A 30 16.83 2.16 21.32
CA GLU A 30 17.12 3.57 21.12
C GLU A 30 16.09 4.50 21.79
N ALA A 31 14.80 4.19 21.68
CA ALA A 31 13.73 5.07 22.15
C ALA A 31 13.48 4.97 23.66
N ILE A 32 13.45 3.76 24.24
CA ILE A 32 13.08 3.57 25.65
C ILE A 32 14.02 4.37 26.58
N PRO A 33 15.35 4.27 26.48
CA PRO A 33 16.25 5.03 27.38
C PRO A 33 16.10 6.55 27.23
N VAL A 34 15.78 7.03 26.04
CA VAL A 34 15.57 8.45 25.77
C VAL A 34 14.28 8.94 26.43
N LEU A 35 13.18 8.21 26.22
CA LEU A 35 11.87 8.51 26.77
C LEU A 35 11.81 8.37 28.31
N MET A 36 12.65 7.53 28.89
CA MET A 36 12.77 7.36 30.34
C MET A 36 13.45 8.56 31.03
N LYS A 37 14.42 9.23 30.36
CA LYS A 37 15.27 10.26 30.98
C LYS A 37 14.54 11.56 31.30
N GLY A 38 13.47 11.90 30.62
CA GLY A 38 12.78 13.19 30.84
C GLY A 38 11.45 13.31 30.13
N ASP A 39 10.74 14.40 30.41
CA ASP A 39 9.52 14.76 29.72
C ASP A 39 9.89 15.63 28.52
N ILE A 40 10.07 14.97 27.37
CA ILE A 40 10.55 15.55 26.12
C ILE A 40 9.57 15.26 24.99
N ASP A 41 9.62 16.07 23.96
CA ASP A 41 9.01 15.73 22.69
C ASP A 41 9.92 14.76 21.93
N PHE A 42 9.31 13.79 21.25
CA PHE A 42 10.06 12.69 20.67
C PHE A 42 9.52 12.29 19.29
N ILE A 43 10.45 11.94 18.40
CA ILE A 43 10.11 11.40 17.08
C ILE A 43 10.87 10.08 16.87
N GLY A 44 10.11 8.98 16.80
CA GLY A 44 10.62 7.65 16.47
C GLY A 44 10.33 7.30 15.02
N GLN A 45 11.32 7.37 14.15
CA GLN A 45 11.16 6.98 12.76
C GLN A 45 11.55 5.51 12.57
N ALA A 46 10.56 4.64 12.41
CA ALA A 46 10.76 3.19 12.23
C ALA A 46 9.59 2.55 11.48
N GLN A 47 9.86 1.50 10.73
CA GLN A 47 8.87 0.77 9.94
C GLN A 47 7.81 0.07 10.79
N THR A 48 6.68 -0.28 10.19
CA THR A 48 5.62 -1.11 10.82
C THR A 48 6.19 -2.49 11.19
N GLY A 49 5.80 -3.00 12.36
CA GLY A 49 6.32 -4.30 12.85
C GLY A 49 7.73 -4.26 13.46
N SER A 50 8.32 -3.08 13.66
CA SER A 50 9.61 -2.91 14.33
C SER A 50 9.53 -2.94 15.86
N GLY A 51 8.33 -3.06 16.45
CA GLY A 51 8.12 -3.03 17.90
C GLY A 51 7.89 -1.62 18.47
N LYS A 52 7.40 -0.67 17.67
CA LYS A 52 7.11 0.71 18.08
C LYS A 52 6.16 0.78 19.28
N THR A 53 5.11 -0.04 19.30
CA THR A 53 4.11 -0.01 20.37
C THR A 53 4.74 -0.19 21.73
N ALA A 54 5.54 -1.23 21.94
CA ALA A 54 6.25 -1.42 23.21
C ALA A 54 7.30 -0.32 23.48
N ALA A 55 7.90 0.28 22.41
CA ALA A 55 8.88 1.35 22.53
C ALA A 55 8.29 2.63 23.17
N PHE A 56 6.98 2.91 22.98
CA PHE A 56 6.33 4.03 23.66
C PHE A 56 5.48 3.61 24.85
N VAL A 57 4.86 2.44 24.84
CA VAL A 57 4.01 2.00 25.97
C VAL A 57 4.83 1.79 27.23
N LEU A 58 5.99 1.12 27.15
CA LEU A 58 6.81 0.85 28.32
C LEU A 58 7.25 2.14 29.05
N PRO A 59 7.87 3.14 28.37
CA PRO A 59 8.18 4.41 29.04
C PRO A 59 6.95 5.17 29.51
N LEU A 60 5.83 5.09 28.79
CA LEU A 60 4.58 5.73 29.21
C LEU A 60 4.10 5.17 30.54
N LEU A 61 4.06 3.83 30.69
CA LEU A 61 3.66 3.16 31.93
C LEU A 61 4.55 3.55 33.13
N GLU A 62 5.85 3.83 32.88
CA GLU A 62 6.79 4.27 33.93
C GLU A 62 6.49 5.70 34.44
N LYS A 63 5.82 6.54 33.62
CA LYS A 63 5.57 7.98 33.89
C LYS A 63 4.17 8.28 34.42
N LEU A 64 3.22 7.32 34.34
CA LEU A 64 1.86 7.54 34.78
C LEU A 64 1.68 7.36 36.29
N ASP A 65 0.80 8.18 36.89
CA ASP A 65 0.33 8.00 38.26
C ASP A 65 -0.88 7.03 38.29
N PHE A 66 -0.65 5.83 38.74
CA PHE A 66 -1.69 4.78 38.82
C PHE A 66 -2.80 5.08 39.83
N LYS A 67 -2.55 5.96 40.80
CA LYS A 67 -3.52 6.36 41.79
C LYS A 67 -4.50 7.42 41.28
N LEU A 68 -4.09 8.18 40.30
CA LEU A 68 -4.91 9.23 39.70
C LEU A 68 -5.94 8.62 38.72
N ALA A 69 -7.22 8.68 39.08
CA ALA A 69 -8.31 8.17 38.23
C ALA A 69 -8.77 9.25 37.21
N ALA A 70 -7.83 9.73 36.38
CA ALA A 70 -8.05 10.73 35.34
C ALA A 70 -7.28 10.36 34.08
N LEU A 71 -7.67 10.93 32.93
CA LEU A 71 -6.97 10.75 31.65
C LEU A 71 -5.60 11.45 31.70
N GLN A 72 -4.53 10.68 31.58
CA GLN A 72 -3.15 11.16 31.65
C GLN A 72 -2.41 11.07 30.31
N ALA A 73 -2.86 10.16 29.44
CA ALA A 73 -2.28 9.99 28.11
C ALA A 73 -3.34 9.71 27.06
N ILE A 74 -3.17 10.27 25.88
CA ILE A 74 -3.95 9.95 24.71
C ILE A 74 -3.03 9.42 23.61
N ILE A 75 -3.45 8.32 22.99
CA ILE A 75 -2.74 7.71 21.87
C ILE A 75 -3.66 7.75 20.65
N LEU A 76 -3.21 8.39 19.59
CA LEU A 76 -3.94 8.46 18.33
C LEU A 76 -3.38 7.43 17.35
N ALA A 77 -4.26 6.67 16.73
CA ALA A 77 -3.93 5.66 15.73
C ALA A 77 -4.92 5.74 14.56
N PRO A 78 -4.48 5.58 13.29
CA PRO A 78 -5.33 5.82 12.14
C PRO A 78 -6.50 4.84 12.02
N PRO A 79 -6.31 3.49 11.96
CA PRO A 79 -7.43 2.59 11.97
C PRO A 79 -7.77 2.14 13.39
N ARG A 80 -9.01 1.82 13.59
CA ARG A 80 -9.53 1.30 14.85
C ARG A 80 -8.91 -0.04 15.25
N GLU A 81 -8.58 -0.88 14.27
CA GLU A 81 -7.91 -2.15 14.47
C GLU A 81 -6.58 -1.94 15.20
N LEU A 82 -5.79 -0.94 14.77
CA LEU A 82 -4.56 -0.56 15.45
C LEU A 82 -4.83 0.02 16.83
N ALA A 83 -5.86 0.86 16.99
CA ALA A 83 -6.23 1.39 18.30
C ALA A 83 -6.59 0.25 19.31
N ASN A 84 -7.30 -0.78 18.86
CA ASN A 84 -7.57 -1.95 19.66
C ASN A 84 -6.32 -2.75 19.99
N GLN A 85 -5.44 -2.99 19.02
CA GLN A 85 -4.17 -3.69 19.20
C GLN A 85 -3.29 -2.99 20.25
N ILE A 86 -3.14 -1.67 20.13
CA ILE A 86 -2.40 -0.87 21.10
C ILE A 86 -3.03 -1.00 22.49
N SER A 87 -4.36 -0.93 22.59
CA SER A 87 -5.06 -1.08 23.86
C SER A 87 -4.87 -2.47 24.49
N GLU A 88 -4.90 -3.55 23.69
CA GLU A 88 -4.61 -4.91 24.12
C GLU A 88 -3.14 -5.07 24.56
N GLU A 89 -2.21 -4.45 23.82
CA GLU A 89 -0.79 -4.49 24.17
C GLU A 89 -0.50 -3.73 25.47
N ILE A 90 -1.14 -2.57 25.68
CA ILE A 90 -1.11 -1.86 26.96
C ILE A 90 -1.57 -2.77 28.10
N GLN A 91 -2.69 -3.48 27.93
CA GLN A 91 -3.20 -4.39 28.96
C GLN A 91 -2.23 -5.52 29.28
N LYS A 92 -1.55 -6.07 28.26
CA LYS A 92 -0.55 -7.13 28.44
C LYS A 92 0.71 -6.59 29.14
N LEU A 93 1.22 -5.44 28.70
CA LEU A 93 2.42 -4.81 29.26
C LEU A 93 2.19 -4.24 30.66
N SER A 94 0.95 -3.89 31.00
CA SER A 94 0.56 -3.42 32.35
C SER A 94 -0.05 -4.52 33.22
N ALA A 95 0.13 -5.80 32.90
CA ALA A 95 -0.54 -6.90 33.59
C ALA A 95 -0.26 -6.98 35.11
N PHE A 96 0.81 -6.35 35.59
CA PHE A 96 1.20 -6.28 37.00
C PHE A 96 1.04 -4.88 37.60
N GLU A 97 0.32 -3.99 36.90
CA GLU A 97 0.03 -2.61 37.35
C GLU A 97 -1.48 -2.31 37.27
N PRO A 98 -2.06 -1.50 38.15
CA PRO A 98 -3.50 -1.21 38.17
C PRO A 98 -3.88 -0.13 37.14
N ILE A 99 -3.38 -0.21 35.93
CA ILE A 99 -3.67 0.71 34.82
C ILE A 99 -4.97 0.34 34.10
N ARG A 100 -5.75 1.35 33.79
CA ARG A 100 -6.96 1.22 32.97
C ARG A 100 -6.75 1.94 31.65
N SER A 101 -6.78 1.20 30.57
CA SER A 101 -6.81 1.71 29.20
C SER A 101 -8.17 1.46 28.56
N MET A 102 -8.52 2.28 27.58
CA MET A 102 -9.75 2.14 26.82
C MET A 102 -9.50 2.57 25.36
N SER A 103 -9.99 1.75 24.41
CA SER A 103 -10.03 2.14 23.01
C SER A 103 -11.34 2.86 22.67
N VAL A 104 -11.25 3.93 21.83
CA VAL A 104 -12.39 4.71 21.32
C VAL A 104 -12.26 4.90 19.80
N TYR A 105 -13.28 4.49 19.04
CA TYR A 105 -13.21 4.54 17.58
C TYR A 105 -14.60 4.60 16.94
N GLY A 106 -14.67 5.02 15.69
CA GLY A 106 -15.89 5.08 14.90
C GLY A 106 -16.49 3.71 14.58
N GLY A 107 -17.74 3.68 14.12
CA GLY A 107 -18.44 2.44 13.74
C GLY A 107 -19.06 1.64 14.89
N THR A 108 -18.95 2.13 16.12
CA THR A 108 -19.62 1.57 17.32
C THR A 108 -20.45 2.63 18.01
N SER A 109 -21.38 2.22 18.89
CA SER A 109 -22.25 3.16 19.63
C SER A 109 -21.44 4.13 20.49
N THR A 110 -21.52 5.43 20.18
CA THR A 110 -20.91 6.49 20.97
C THR A 110 -21.44 6.48 22.42
N GLY A 111 -22.73 6.24 22.60
CA GLY A 111 -23.33 6.19 23.93
C GLY A 111 -22.76 5.10 24.83
N LEU A 112 -22.48 3.91 24.27
CA LEU A 112 -21.81 2.83 25.02
C LEU A 112 -20.38 3.22 25.38
N GLN A 113 -19.63 3.80 24.47
CA GLN A 113 -18.25 4.25 24.75
C GLN A 113 -18.23 5.34 25.83
N ILE A 114 -19.18 6.27 25.84
CA ILE A 114 -19.31 7.29 26.88
C ILE A 114 -19.62 6.63 28.24
N LYS A 115 -20.55 5.67 28.28
CA LYS A 115 -20.89 4.93 29.50
C LYS A 115 -19.66 4.20 30.05
N ASP A 116 -18.94 3.50 29.18
CA ASP A 116 -17.74 2.75 29.57
C ASP A 116 -16.61 3.67 30.05
N TYR A 117 -16.38 4.81 29.39
CA TYR A 117 -15.39 5.81 29.81
C TYR A 117 -15.69 6.31 31.23
N LYS A 118 -16.94 6.70 31.48
CA LYS A 118 -17.37 7.18 32.81
C LYS A 118 -17.24 6.11 33.91
N ALA A 119 -17.50 4.85 33.58
CA ALA A 119 -17.39 3.72 34.50
C ALA A 119 -15.93 3.34 34.76
N LYS A 120 -15.10 3.25 33.72
CA LYS A 120 -13.71 2.78 33.81
C LYS A 120 -12.77 3.85 34.33
N LYS A 121 -13.03 5.13 34.05
CA LYS A 121 -12.13 6.28 34.32
C LYS A 121 -10.69 5.95 33.92
N PRO A 122 -10.43 5.71 32.62
CA PRO A 122 -9.13 5.24 32.15
C PRO A 122 -8.05 6.31 32.28
N GLN A 123 -6.84 5.88 32.59
CA GLN A 123 -5.65 6.74 32.56
C GLN A 123 -5.13 6.92 31.12
N ILE A 124 -5.36 5.94 30.26
CA ILE A 124 -4.94 5.96 28.85
C ILE A 124 -6.18 5.79 27.96
N VAL A 125 -6.36 6.68 27.00
CA VAL A 125 -7.31 6.52 25.91
C VAL A 125 -6.52 6.30 24.62
N VAL A 126 -6.86 5.22 23.90
CA VAL A 126 -6.34 4.96 22.56
C VAL A 126 -7.48 5.19 21.58
N GLY A 127 -7.31 6.05 20.59
CA GLY A 127 -8.44 6.37 19.72
C GLY A 127 -8.10 6.72 18.29
N THR A 128 -9.12 6.57 17.43
CA THR A 128 -9.06 7.16 16.09
C THR A 128 -9.39 8.65 16.17
N PRO A 129 -8.68 9.53 15.41
CA PRO A 129 -8.84 10.98 15.55
C PRO A 129 -10.29 11.46 15.52
N GLY A 130 -11.07 11.15 14.51
CA GLY A 130 -12.46 11.62 14.39
C GLY A 130 -13.39 11.22 15.56
N ARG A 131 -13.20 10.03 16.20
CA ARG A 131 -13.98 9.67 17.39
C ARG A 131 -13.48 10.40 18.64
N VAL A 132 -12.20 10.65 18.75
CA VAL A 132 -11.64 11.45 19.83
C VAL A 132 -12.18 12.86 19.75
N THR A 133 -12.22 13.47 18.55
CA THR A 133 -12.83 14.78 18.31
C THR A 133 -14.30 14.82 18.72
N ASP A 134 -15.13 13.83 18.31
CA ASP A 134 -16.53 13.71 18.73
C ASP A 134 -16.69 13.66 20.26
N LEU A 135 -15.83 12.91 20.96
CA LEU A 135 -15.89 12.82 22.42
C LEU A 135 -15.40 14.09 23.13
N ILE A 136 -14.48 14.85 22.54
CA ILE A 136 -14.05 16.15 23.04
C ILE A 136 -15.20 17.17 22.89
N GLU A 137 -15.82 17.25 21.72
CA GLU A 137 -16.93 18.15 21.43
C GLU A 137 -18.12 17.91 22.36
N ARG A 138 -18.37 16.66 22.72
CA ARG A 138 -19.38 16.27 23.72
C ARG A 138 -18.97 16.52 25.17
N GLY A 139 -17.79 17.08 25.42
CA GLY A 139 -17.28 17.35 26.77
C GLY A 139 -17.02 16.09 27.62
N VAL A 140 -16.83 14.93 26.96
CA VAL A 140 -16.57 13.65 27.65
C VAL A 140 -15.10 13.52 28.02
N LEU A 141 -14.20 13.77 27.07
CA LEU A 141 -12.76 13.78 27.31
C LEU A 141 -12.35 15.15 27.88
N LYS A 142 -11.67 15.10 29.02
CA LYS A 142 -11.11 16.26 29.69
C LYS A 142 -9.60 16.07 29.84
N PHE A 143 -8.84 17.11 29.53
CA PHE A 143 -7.39 17.04 29.41
C PHE A 143 -6.62 17.72 30.57
N GLU A 144 -7.30 18.04 31.69
CA GLU A 144 -6.72 18.73 32.85
C GLU A 144 -5.50 18.01 33.46
N HIS A 145 -5.43 16.68 33.26
CA HIS A 145 -4.33 15.82 33.75
C HIS A 145 -3.58 15.11 32.62
N THR A 146 -3.88 15.43 31.36
CA THR A 146 -3.26 14.78 30.21
C THR A 146 -1.90 15.41 29.94
N LYS A 147 -0.85 14.60 30.11
CA LYS A 147 0.55 15.03 29.91
C LYS A 147 1.17 14.50 28.62
N PHE A 148 0.67 13.40 28.09
CA PHE A 148 1.27 12.73 26.94
C PHE A 148 0.26 12.59 25.81
N VAL A 149 0.72 12.98 24.61
CA VAL A 149 0.03 12.74 23.33
C VAL A 149 0.95 11.86 22.48
N ILE A 150 0.51 10.69 22.14
CA ILE A 150 1.25 9.77 21.31
C ILE A 150 0.56 9.64 19.94
N LEU A 151 1.32 9.82 18.87
CA LEU A 151 0.85 9.64 17.49
C LEU A 151 1.52 8.39 16.94
N ASP A 152 0.78 7.32 16.71
CA ASP A 152 1.30 6.11 16.07
C ASP A 152 0.83 6.04 14.62
N GLU A 153 1.74 5.69 13.71
CA GLU A 153 1.54 5.73 12.25
C GLU A 153 1.05 7.12 11.78
N ALA A 154 1.77 8.19 12.16
CA ALA A 154 1.38 9.57 11.85
C ALA A 154 1.27 9.84 10.34
N ASP A 155 2.12 9.23 9.53
CA ASP A 155 2.06 9.27 8.06
C ASP A 155 0.74 8.68 7.53
N GLU A 156 0.30 7.58 8.08
CA GLU A 156 -0.96 6.95 7.72
C GLU A 156 -2.18 7.79 8.15
N MET A 157 -2.10 8.51 9.28
CA MET A 157 -3.17 9.46 9.68
C MET A 157 -3.32 10.58 8.67
N LEU A 158 -2.21 11.07 8.11
CA LEU A 158 -2.21 12.06 7.03
C LEU A 158 -2.90 11.52 5.78
N ASP A 159 -2.52 10.32 5.33
CA ASP A 159 -3.07 9.68 4.14
C ASP A 159 -4.58 9.39 4.25
N MET A 160 -5.05 9.17 5.46
CA MET A 160 -6.48 8.98 5.75
C MET A 160 -7.26 10.29 5.91
N GLY A 161 -6.61 11.45 5.81
CA GLY A 161 -7.23 12.76 5.92
C GLY A 161 -7.52 13.21 7.36
N PHE A 162 -6.91 12.59 8.36
CA PHE A 162 -7.09 12.95 9.78
C PHE A 162 -6.16 14.06 10.27
N PHE A 163 -5.45 14.73 9.35
CA PHE A 163 -4.45 15.70 9.72
C PHE A 163 -5.01 16.87 10.55
N ASP A 164 -6.18 17.39 10.14
CA ASP A 164 -6.85 18.50 10.84
C ASP A 164 -7.37 18.04 12.22
N ASP A 165 -8.01 16.86 12.28
CA ASP A 165 -8.46 16.28 13.57
C ASP A 165 -7.30 16.13 14.56
N VAL A 166 -6.16 15.59 14.11
CA VAL A 166 -4.95 15.40 14.94
C VAL A 166 -4.44 16.74 15.46
N THR A 167 -4.36 17.74 14.57
CA THR A 167 -3.94 19.10 14.92
C THR A 167 -4.85 19.72 15.96
N ASP A 168 -6.17 19.63 15.77
CA ASP A 168 -7.17 20.17 16.68
C ASP A 168 -7.16 19.50 18.05
N ILE A 169 -6.95 18.18 18.09
CA ILE A 169 -6.81 17.43 19.36
C ILE A 169 -5.57 17.91 20.10
N ILE A 170 -4.43 18.01 19.43
CA ILE A 170 -3.17 18.48 20.01
C ILE A 170 -3.35 19.89 20.60
N ALA A 171 -3.98 20.79 19.87
CA ALA A 171 -4.18 22.19 20.29
C ALA A 171 -5.05 22.30 21.57
N LYS A 172 -5.94 21.34 21.86
CA LYS A 172 -6.81 21.34 23.04
C LYS A 172 -6.15 20.84 24.33
N ILE A 173 -4.92 20.33 24.26
CA ILE A 173 -4.18 19.84 25.42
C ILE A 173 -3.10 20.86 25.77
N PRO A 174 -3.21 21.61 26.91
CA PRO A 174 -2.39 22.78 27.16
C PRO A 174 -0.92 22.43 27.48
N GLU A 175 -0.69 21.55 28.43
CA GLU A 175 0.66 21.15 28.86
C GLU A 175 0.92 19.70 28.48
N LYS A 176 1.53 19.49 27.33
CA LYS A 176 1.71 18.15 26.77
C LYS A 176 3.14 17.91 26.33
N LYS A 177 3.51 16.64 26.30
CA LYS A 177 4.65 16.11 25.55
C LYS A 177 4.15 15.22 24.44
N ILE A 178 4.68 15.44 23.24
CA ILE A 178 4.22 14.76 22.05
C ILE A 178 5.27 13.73 21.62
N TRP A 179 4.85 12.46 21.54
CA TRP A 179 5.65 11.37 21.02
C TRP A 179 5.06 10.91 19.70
N MET A 180 5.80 11.07 18.62
CA MET A 180 5.35 10.67 17.29
C MET A 180 6.14 9.45 16.80
N PHE A 181 5.44 8.46 16.32
CA PHE A 181 6.01 7.30 15.65
C PHE A 181 5.47 7.23 14.22
N SER A 182 6.39 7.18 13.26
CA SER A 182 6.04 7.19 11.83
C SER A 182 7.08 6.42 11.05
N ALA A 183 6.70 5.84 9.92
CA ALA A 183 7.65 5.22 9.00
C ALA A 183 8.31 6.29 8.11
N THR A 184 7.53 7.30 7.70
CA THR A 184 7.96 8.38 6.80
C THR A 184 7.75 9.75 7.40
N MET A 185 8.35 10.79 6.79
CA MET A 185 8.24 12.18 7.24
C MET A 185 7.90 13.09 6.04
N PRO A 186 6.70 12.98 5.47
CA PRO A 186 6.28 13.85 4.39
C PRO A 186 6.14 15.31 4.84
N GLY A 187 6.13 16.26 3.89
CA GLY A 187 6.12 17.70 4.16
C GLY A 187 5.07 18.16 5.18
N PRO A 188 3.79 17.75 5.10
CA PRO A 188 2.79 18.13 6.09
C PRO A 188 3.11 17.66 7.52
N ILE A 189 3.67 16.45 7.70
CA ILE A 189 4.11 15.96 9.01
C ILE A 189 5.30 16.77 9.52
N ALA A 190 6.27 17.10 8.66
CA ALA A 190 7.38 17.97 9.03
C ALA A 190 6.89 19.37 9.49
N ASN A 191 5.85 19.90 8.85
CA ASN A 191 5.22 21.15 9.23
C ASN A 191 4.49 21.04 10.59
N LEU A 192 3.80 19.94 10.87
CA LEU A 192 3.20 19.66 12.17
C LEU A 192 4.26 19.65 13.28
N VAL A 193 5.37 18.95 13.01
CA VAL A 193 6.51 18.90 13.96
C VAL A 193 7.06 20.30 14.21
N ALA A 194 7.31 21.10 13.17
CA ALA A 194 7.85 22.44 13.32
C ALA A 194 6.93 23.39 14.11
N ARG A 195 5.61 23.14 14.12
CA ARG A 195 4.63 23.98 14.79
C ARG A 195 4.32 23.53 16.23
N GLU A 196 4.21 22.24 16.47
CA GLU A 196 3.65 21.69 17.71
C GLU A 196 4.70 21.08 18.66
N PHE A 197 5.91 20.77 18.17
CA PHE A 197 6.93 20.13 18.99
C PHE A 197 7.98 21.13 19.47
N ASP A 198 8.41 20.97 20.73
CA ASP A 198 9.48 21.75 21.33
C ASP A 198 10.79 20.93 21.35
N ASN A 199 11.71 21.26 20.42
CA ASN A 199 13.02 20.64 20.30
C ASN A 199 13.00 19.10 20.42
N PRO A 200 12.26 18.38 19.57
CA PRO A 200 12.07 16.95 19.70
C PRO A 200 13.36 16.18 19.52
N VAL A 201 13.58 15.17 20.36
CA VAL A 201 14.64 14.18 20.13
C VAL A 201 14.21 13.24 19.02
N VAL A 202 15.03 13.13 17.97
CA VAL A 202 14.74 12.31 16.81
C VAL A 202 15.59 11.02 16.85
N VAL A 203 14.92 9.89 16.90
CA VAL A 203 15.53 8.56 16.77
C VAL A 203 15.10 7.98 15.42
N LYS A 204 16.07 7.66 14.58
CA LYS A 204 15.84 7.05 13.25
C LYS A 204 16.45 5.66 13.21
N VAL A 205 15.59 4.68 13.21
CA VAL A 205 16.00 3.30 12.97
C VAL A 205 15.87 3.01 11.49
N THR A 206 16.97 3.17 10.79
CA THR A 206 17.08 2.74 9.39
C THR A 206 17.55 1.28 9.38
N LYS A 207 16.66 0.34 9.71
CA LYS A 207 16.95 -1.03 9.30
C LYS A 207 17.22 -1.00 7.80
N LYS A 208 18.34 -1.66 7.37
CA LYS A 208 18.43 -2.14 5.99
C LYS A 208 17.05 -2.67 5.65
N VAL A 209 16.45 -2.12 4.60
CA VAL A 209 15.07 -2.44 4.18
C VAL A 209 14.88 -3.93 4.40
N MET A 210 13.96 -4.33 5.30
CA MET A 210 13.69 -5.75 5.64
C MET A 210 13.34 -6.62 4.42
N THR A 211 13.23 -5.97 3.28
CA THR A 211 12.77 -6.53 2.01
C THR A 211 13.83 -7.33 1.26
N ALA A 212 15.15 -7.08 1.49
CA ALA A 212 16.17 -7.72 0.66
C ALA A 212 16.46 -9.17 1.05
N ASP A 213 16.35 -9.51 2.34
CA ASP A 213 16.79 -10.82 2.84
C ASP A 213 15.64 -11.73 3.31
N SER A 214 14.47 -11.18 3.65
CA SER A 214 13.34 -11.93 4.21
C SER A 214 12.16 -12.08 3.26
N ILE A 215 12.06 -11.24 2.21
CA ILE A 215 10.92 -11.25 1.28
C ILE A 215 11.44 -11.42 -0.15
N GLU A 216 11.13 -12.56 -0.74
CA GLU A 216 11.33 -12.80 -2.16
C GLU A 216 10.30 -11.99 -2.96
N GLN A 217 10.78 -11.09 -3.84
CA GLN A 217 9.90 -10.20 -4.60
C GLN A 217 9.84 -10.65 -6.05
N LEU A 218 8.63 -11.02 -6.48
CA LEU A 218 8.35 -11.59 -7.79
C LEU A 218 7.39 -10.70 -8.56
N ALA A 219 7.52 -10.67 -9.89
CA ALA A 219 6.57 -10.01 -10.78
C ALA A 219 6.25 -10.88 -12.00
N VAL A 220 4.97 -10.99 -12.31
CA VAL A 220 4.45 -11.60 -13.53
C VAL A 220 3.79 -10.53 -14.37
N VAL A 221 4.20 -10.44 -15.65
CA VAL A 221 3.62 -9.51 -16.61
C VAL A 221 2.58 -10.23 -17.45
N VAL A 222 1.34 -9.76 -17.41
CA VAL A 222 0.23 -10.38 -18.16
C VAL A 222 -0.53 -9.35 -18.98
N ARG A 223 -1.16 -9.79 -20.05
CA ARG A 223 -2.05 -8.94 -20.84
C ARG A 223 -3.25 -8.54 -20.01
N ARG A 224 -3.79 -7.35 -20.29
CA ARG A 224 -5.01 -6.87 -19.66
C ARG A 224 -6.13 -7.92 -19.78
N GLY A 225 -6.81 -8.18 -18.67
CA GLY A 225 -7.87 -9.20 -18.57
C GLY A 225 -7.39 -10.59 -18.15
N ASN A 226 -6.08 -10.89 -18.21
CA ASN A 226 -5.56 -12.20 -17.83
C ASN A 226 -5.08 -12.29 -16.37
N GLY A 227 -5.22 -11.21 -15.58
CA GLY A 227 -4.71 -11.13 -14.21
C GLY A 227 -5.26 -12.22 -13.29
N ILE A 228 -6.57 -12.48 -13.36
CA ILE A 228 -7.23 -13.51 -12.51
C ILE A 228 -6.73 -14.90 -12.88
N GLU A 229 -6.63 -15.18 -14.18
CA GLU A 229 -6.11 -16.46 -14.65
C GLU A 229 -4.66 -16.67 -14.22
N ALA A 230 -3.83 -15.63 -14.31
CA ALA A 230 -2.44 -15.66 -13.83
C ALA A 230 -2.35 -15.95 -12.33
N LEU A 231 -3.22 -15.29 -11.55
CA LEU A 231 -3.32 -15.51 -10.10
C LEU A 231 -3.68 -16.97 -9.78
N CYS A 232 -4.72 -17.50 -10.44
CA CYS A 232 -5.15 -18.88 -10.24
C CYS A 232 -4.05 -19.87 -10.58
N ARG A 233 -3.34 -19.69 -11.71
CA ARG A 233 -2.22 -20.56 -12.12
C ARG A 233 -1.08 -20.55 -11.11
N TYR A 234 -0.74 -19.38 -10.62
CA TYR A 234 0.29 -19.26 -9.59
C TYR A 234 -0.14 -19.96 -8.30
N MET A 235 -1.39 -19.80 -7.86
CA MET A 235 -1.94 -20.47 -6.67
C MET A 235 -1.99 -21.99 -6.82
N ASP A 236 -2.42 -22.49 -7.97
CA ASP A 236 -2.52 -23.94 -8.23
C ASP A 236 -1.14 -24.59 -8.27
N TYR A 237 -0.12 -23.87 -8.75
CA TYR A 237 1.26 -24.36 -8.79
C TYR A 237 1.97 -24.23 -7.44
N SER A 238 1.73 -23.16 -6.68
CA SER A 238 2.36 -22.91 -5.38
C SER A 238 1.92 -23.94 -4.34
N ASP A 239 2.77 -24.22 -3.35
CA ASP A 239 2.40 -25.07 -2.21
C ASP A 239 1.28 -24.42 -1.37
N GLU A 240 1.19 -24.67 -0.07
CA GLU A 240 0.17 -24.03 0.76
C GLU A 240 0.33 -22.51 0.76
N MET A 241 -0.77 -21.81 0.44
CA MET A 241 -0.81 -20.36 0.40
C MET A 241 -1.74 -19.81 1.48
N TYR A 242 -1.19 -18.96 2.35
CA TYR A 242 -1.93 -18.12 3.28
C TYR A 242 -1.58 -16.66 2.97
N ALA A 243 -2.49 -15.96 2.28
CA ALA A 243 -2.14 -14.74 1.57
C ALA A 243 -3.14 -13.60 1.74
N ILE A 244 -2.60 -12.38 1.68
CA ILE A 244 -3.38 -11.16 1.43
C ILE A 244 -3.17 -10.76 -0.03
N ILE A 245 -4.27 -10.47 -0.73
CA ILE A 245 -4.31 -10.01 -2.12
C ILE A 245 -4.77 -8.56 -2.14
N PHE A 246 -3.87 -7.66 -2.50
CA PHE A 246 -4.16 -6.25 -2.59
C PHE A 246 -4.73 -5.86 -3.95
N THR A 247 -5.83 -5.13 -3.94
CA THR A 247 -6.44 -4.50 -5.12
C THR A 247 -6.48 -2.99 -4.97
N ARG A 248 -6.56 -2.27 -6.09
CA ARG A 248 -6.58 -0.79 -6.07
C ARG A 248 -7.90 -0.19 -5.60
N THR A 249 -9.00 -0.89 -5.82
CA THR A 249 -10.35 -0.37 -5.58
C THR A 249 -11.21 -1.35 -4.83
N LYS A 250 -12.19 -0.84 -4.08
CA LYS A 250 -13.19 -1.64 -3.38
C LYS A 250 -14.04 -2.50 -4.32
N ILE A 251 -14.34 -1.98 -5.52
CA ILE A 251 -15.08 -2.73 -6.54
C ILE A 251 -14.21 -3.90 -7.01
N GLY A 252 -12.94 -3.64 -7.36
CA GLY A 252 -12.02 -4.70 -7.76
C GLY A 252 -11.79 -5.75 -6.67
N ALA A 253 -11.83 -5.36 -5.38
CA ALA A 253 -11.75 -6.33 -4.29
C ALA A 253 -12.94 -7.28 -4.29
N LYS A 254 -14.17 -6.75 -4.44
CA LYS A 254 -15.39 -7.54 -4.49
C LYS A 254 -15.41 -8.46 -5.72
N GLU A 255 -15.17 -7.92 -6.92
CA GLU A 255 -15.16 -8.68 -8.17
C GLU A 255 -14.14 -9.82 -8.14
N LEU A 256 -12.91 -9.55 -7.66
CA LEU A 256 -11.88 -10.57 -7.52
C LEU A 256 -12.29 -11.66 -6.52
N THR A 257 -12.90 -11.28 -5.39
CA THR A 257 -13.37 -12.23 -4.39
C THR A 257 -14.48 -13.13 -4.95
N ASP A 258 -15.47 -12.54 -5.62
CA ASP A 258 -16.58 -13.29 -6.23
C ASP A 258 -16.05 -14.28 -7.28
N GLU A 259 -15.10 -13.85 -8.13
CA GLU A 259 -14.50 -14.70 -9.15
C GLU A 259 -13.64 -15.83 -8.56
N LEU A 260 -12.86 -15.56 -7.51
CA LEU A 260 -12.07 -16.59 -6.82
C LEU A 260 -12.97 -17.63 -6.14
N ASN A 261 -14.04 -17.20 -5.47
CA ASN A 261 -15.02 -18.11 -4.88
C ASN A 261 -15.74 -18.96 -5.92
N ALA A 262 -16.13 -18.37 -7.06
CA ALA A 262 -16.74 -19.10 -8.18
C ALA A 262 -15.79 -20.16 -8.75
N ARG A 263 -14.48 -19.96 -8.64
CA ARG A 263 -13.43 -20.90 -9.04
C ARG A 263 -13.06 -21.91 -7.94
N GLY A 264 -13.69 -21.82 -6.76
CA GLY A 264 -13.48 -22.76 -5.65
C GLY A 264 -12.30 -22.40 -4.74
N TYR A 265 -11.82 -21.16 -4.75
CA TYR A 265 -10.83 -20.67 -3.77
C TYR A 265 -11.56 -19.96 -2.62
N PRO A 266 -11.56 -20.53 -1.39
CA PRO A 266 -12.22 -19.90 -0.24
C PRO A 266 -11.60 -18.55 0.08
N THR A 267 -12.33 -17.47 -0.21
CA THR A 267 -11.84 -16.09 -0.20
C THR A 267 -12.89 -15.17 0.38
N ASP A 268 -12.52 -14.23 1.24
CA ASP A 268 -13.37 -13.13 1.66
C ASP A 268 -12.71 -11.78 1.30
N ALA A 269 -13.54 -10.75 1.13
CA ALA A 269 -13.08 -9.38 0.87
C ALA A 269 -13.01 -8.56 2.16
N LEU A 270 -12.11 -7.55 2.17
CA LEU A 270 -12.04 -6.52 3.19
C LEU A 270 -11.91 -5.14 2.53
N HIS A 271 -12.95 -4.31 2.60
CA HIS A 271 -12.99 -2.99 1.97
C HIS A 271 -13.85 -2.00 2.76
N GLY A 272 -13.73 -0.71 2.41
CA GLY A 272 -14.31 0.39 3.17
C GLY A 272 -15.84 0.41 3.28
N ASP A 273 -16.55 -0.24 2.35
CA ASP A 273 -18.04 -0.25 2.38
C ASP A 273 -18.63 -1.34 3.30
N MET A 274 -17.78 -2.20 3.89
CA MET A 274 -18.24 -3.21 4.83
C MET A 274 -18.59 -2.57 6.18
N ASP A 275 -19.70 -3.01 6.76
CA ASP A 275 -19.96 -2.71 8.16
C ASP A 275 -18.96 -3.43 9.07
N GLN A 276 -18.93 -3.01 10.32
CA GLN A 276 -17.89 -3.50 11.22
C GLN A 276 -18.08 -4.95 11.64
N ALA A 277 -19.28 -5.38 11.85
CA ALA A 277 -19.55 -6.76 12.21
C ALA A 277 -19.08 -7.71 11.10
N ALA A 278 -19.31 -7.33 9.83
CA ALA A 278 -18.82 -8.09 8.69
C ALA A 278 -17.27 -8.10 8.63
N ARG A 279 -16.61 -6.93 8.88
CA ARG A 279 -15.14 -6.86 8.92
C ARG A 279 -14.55 -7.76 10.00
N ASP A 280 -15.12 -7.69 11.23
CA ASP A 280 -14.66 -8.49 12.37
C ASP A 280 -14.85 -9.99 12.10
N MET A 281 -15.97 -10.36 11.47
CA MET A 281 -16.24 -11.75 11.08
C MET A 281 -15.26 -12.24 10.02
N THR A 282 -14.99 -11.45 8.98
CA THR A 282 -14.01 -11.78 7.94
C THR A 282 -12.62 -11.96 8.54
N MET A 283 -12.18 -11.02 9.38
CA MET A 283 -10.88 -11.11 10.06
C MET A 283 -10.78 -12.33 10.97
N LYS A 284 -11.87 -12.68 11.68
CA LYS A 284 -11.92 -13.88 12.51
C LYS A 284 -11.77 -15.14 11.67
N LYS A 285 -12.53 -15.27 10.56
CA LYS A 285 -12.41 -16.41 9.65
C LYS A 285 -10.99 -16.56 9.09
N PHE A 286 -10.35 -15.43 8.73
CA PHE A 286 -8.99 -15.42 8.21
C PHE A 286 -7.98 -15.85 9.28
N LYS A 287 -8.02 -15.27 10.48
CA LYS A 287 -7.15 -15.66 11.61
C LYS A 287 -7.31 -17.13 12.03
N GLU A 288 -8.54 -17.66 11.97
CA GLU A 288 -8.85 -19.06 12.23
C GLU A 288 -8.52 -20.00 11.07
N LYS A 289 -7.95 -19.47 9.97
CA LYS A 289 -7.61 -20.20 8.73
C LYS A 289 -8.81 -20.93 8.11
N LYS A 290 -10.05 -20.44 8.34
CA LYS A 290 -11.25 -20.92 7.63
C LYS A 290 -11.28 -20.48 6.17
N ILE A 291 -10.60 -19.36 5.87
CA ILE A 291 -10.25 -18.89 4.55
C ILE A 291 -8.76 -18.67 4.51
N ASN A 292 -8.14 -18.97 3.37
CA ASN A 292 -6.70 -18.84 3.19
C ASN A 292 -6.31 -17.59 2.39
N LEU A 293 -7.27 -16.97 1.73
CA LEU A 293 -7.09 -15.79 0.89
C LEU A 293 -7.97 -14.65 1.40
N LEU A 294 -7.35 -13.49 1.61
CA LEU A 294 -8.05 -12.26 1.98
C LEU A 294 -7.79 -11.21 0.90
N VAL A 295 -8.83 -10.78 0.19
CA VAL A 295 -8.71 -9.71 -0.81
C VAL A 295 -9.01 -8.37 -0.15
N CYS A 296 -8.12 -7.39 -0.26
CA CYS A 296 -8.33 -6.11 0.40
C CYS A 296 -7.82 -4.91 -0.42
N THR A 297 -8.29 -3.73 -0.03
CA THR A 297 -7.69 -2.45 -0.45
C THR A 297 -6.66 -1.99 0.57
N ASP A 298 -5.75 -1.08 0.20
CA ASP A 298 -4.73 -0.53 1.09
C ASP A 298 -5.34 0.01 2.39
N VAL A 299 -6.36 0.86 2.26
CA VAL A 299 -7.05 1.46 3.42
C VAL A 299 -7.64 0.42 4.36
N ALA A 300 -8.25 -0.63 3.81
CA ALA A 300 -8.89 -1.67 4.62
C ALA A 300 -7.88 -2.64 5.25
N ALA A 301 -6.71 -2.79 4.67
CA ALA A 301 -5.63 -3.63 5.16
C ALA A 301 -4.78 -2.96 6.25
N ARG A 302 -4.94 -1.66 6.46
CA ARG A 302 -4.24 -0.93 7.54
C ARG A 302 -4.65 -1.51 8.89
N GLY A 303 -3.69 -1.67 9.78
CA GLY A 303 -3.92 -2.21 11.11
C GLY A 303 -4.24 -3.72 11.16
N ILE A 304 -4.19 -4.44 10.02
CA ILE A 304 -4.32 -5.90 10.05
C ILE A 304 -3.07 -6.50 10.70
N ASP A 305 -3.27 -7.07 11.88
CA ASP A 305 -2.26 -7.91 12.53
C ASP A 305 -2.57 -9.38 12.24
N VAL A 306 -1.95 -9.87 11.21
CA VAL A 306 -1.95 -11.29 10.86
C VAL A 306 -0.50 -11.71 10.70
N ASN A 307 -0.10 -12.69 11.50
CA ASN A 307 1.23 -13.26 11.47
C ASN A 307 1.25 -14.49 10.55
N ASN A 308 2.44 -14.85 10.09
CA ASN A 308 2.69 -16.05 9.30
C ASN A 308 2.01 -16.07 7.91
N LEU A 309 1.81 -14.90 7.29
CA LEU A 309 1.47 -14.86 5.87
C LEU A 309 2.62 -15.43 5.06
N THR A 310 2.31 -16.41 4.20
CA THR A 310 3.28 -16.96 3.26
C THR A 310 3.48 -16.02 2.07
N HIS A 311 2.38 -15.38 1.63
CA HIS A 311 2.39 -14.54 0.44
C HIS A 311 1.69 -13.20 0.68
N VAL A 312 2.20 -12.19 0.00
CA VAL A 312 1.49 -10.93 -0.28
C VAL A 312 1.37 -10.79 -1.79
N ILE A 313 0.16 -10.64 -2.30
CA ILE A 313 -0.08 -10.54 -3.73
C ILE A 313 -0.56 -9.14 -4.08
N ASN A 314 0.15 -8.45 -4.97
CA ASN A 314 -0.28 -7.20 -5.54
C ASN A 314 -1.02 -7.49 -6.85
N PHE A 315 -2.35 -7.43 -6.84
CA PHE A 315 -3.17 -7.51 -8.05
C PHE A 315 -3.22 -6.13 -8.72
N GLY A 316 -2.15 -5.82 -9.44
CA GLY A 316 -1.76 -4.48 -9.86
C GLY A 316 -0.92 -3.74 -8.81
N LEU A 317 0.04 -2.92 -9.26
CA LEU A 317 0.88 -2.12 -8.35
C LEU A 317 0.04 -1.03 -7.65
N PRO A 318 0.34 -0.67 -6.40
CA PRO A 318 -0.31 0.44 -5.70
C PRO A 318 -0.07 1.77 -6.44
N GLN A 319 -0.85 2.82 -6.11
CA GLN A 319 -0.70 4.12 -6.75
C GLN A 319 0.61 4.81 -6.38
N ASP A 320 1.02 4.71 -5.15
CA ASP A 320 2.29 5.20 -4.63
C ASP A 320 3.26 4.05 -4.32
N ASN A 321 4.54 4.35 -4.31
CA ASN A 321 5.57 3.33 -4.11
C ASN A 321 5.76 2.98 -2.63
N GLU A 322 5.38 3.84 -1.70
CA GLU A 322 5.48 3.60 -0.26
C GLU A 322 4.46 2.57 0.18
N SER A 323 3.23 2.63 -0.34
CA SER A 323 2.20 1.61 -0.15
C SER A 323 2.68 0.21 -0.55
N TYR A 324 3.55 0.08 -1.56
CA TYR A 324 4.14 -1.21 -1.91
C TYR A 324 4.94 -1.80 -0.74
N VAL A 325 5.76 -0.99 -0.08
CA VAL A 325 6.56 -1.43 1.08
C VAL A 325 5.65 -1.82 2.24
N HIS A 326 4.61 -1.05 2.51
CA HIS A 326 3.62 -1.35 3.56
C HIS A 326 2.84 -2.65 3.29
N ARG A 327 2.52 -2.94 2.02
CA ARG A 327 1.87 -4.20 1.62
C ARG A 327 2.78 -5.39 1.87
N ILE A 328 3.97 -5.38 1.29
CA ILE A 328 4.89 -6.53 1.38
C ILE A 328 5.37 -6.78 2.80
N GLY A 329 5.44 -5.74 3.64
CA GLY A 329 5.74 -5.86 5.07
C GLY A 329 4.69 -6.64 5.88
N ARG A 330 3.63 -7.18 5.26
CA ARG A 330 2.68 -8.11 5.92
C ARG A 330 3.19 -9.55 5.92
N THR A 331 4.19 -9.89 5.12
CA THR A 331 4.89 -11.18 5.15
C THR A 331 6.35 -11.02 5.58
N GLY A 332 7.10 -12.09 5.71
CA GLY A 332 8.53 -12.05 6.07
C GLY A 332 8.80 -11.57 7.50
N ARG A 333 7.85 -11.74 8.43
CA ARG A 333 7.96 -11.31 9.83
C ARG A 333 8.51 -12.41 10.73
N GLY A 334 9.15 -12.01 11.83
CA GLY A 334 9.61 -12.95 12.86
C GLY A 334 10.68 -13.95 12.39
N GLY A 335 11.49 -13.61 11.38
CA GLY A 335 12.53 -14.49 10.84
C GLY A 335 12.03 -15.49 9.80
N SER A 336 10.74 -15.52 9.49
CA SER A 336 10.17 -16.35 8.41
C SER A 336 10.47 -15.73 7.05
N LYS A 337 10.67 -16.56 6.02
CA LYS A 337 10.73 -16.09 4.64
C LYS A 337 9.30 -15.82 4.12
N GLY A 338 9.13 -14.77 3.34
CA GLY A 338 7.87 -14.41 2.70
C GLY A 338 8.02 -14.22 1.21
N ILE A 339 6.93 -14.31 0.47
CA ILE A 339 6.90 -14.07 -0.97
C ILE A 339 5.96 -12.89 -1.25
N SER A 340 6.43 -11.94 -2.05
CA SER A 340 5.62 -10.88 -2.63
C SER A 340 5.49 -11.10 -4.12
N LEU A 341 4.29 -11.38 -4.60
CA LEU A 341 4.00 -11.52 -6.03
C LEU A 341 3.25 -10.30 -6.54
N SER A 342 3.74 -9.68 -7.60
CA SER A 342 3.04 -8.60 -8.29
C SER A 342 2.56 -9.08 -9.67
N ILE A 343 1.24 -9.10 -9.86
CA ILE A 343 0.63 -9.39 -11.17
C ILE A 343 0.37 -8.05 -11.84
N ILE A 344 1.12 -7.75 -12.89
CA ILE A 344 1.17 -6.43 -13.51
C ILE A 344 0.86 -6.46 -15.00
N GLU A 345 0.33 -5.36 -15.51
CA GLU A 345 0.18 -5.13 -16.94
C GLU A 345 1.47 -4.56 -17.55
N PRO A 346 1.66 -4.68 -18.88
CA PRO A 346 2.84 -4.10 -19.56
C PRO A 346 3.03 -2.60 -19.33
N SER A 347 1.94 -1.85 -19.13
CA SER A 347 1.94 -0.42 -18.81
C SER A 347 2.58 -0.09 -17.45
N GLU A 348 2.59 -1.04 -16.53
CA GLU A 348 3.10 -0.87 -15.16
C GLU A 348 4.59 -1.21 -15.02
N GLN A 349 5.21 -1.80 -16.04
CA GLN A 349 6.60 -2.26 -15.97
C GLN A 349 7.60 -1.16 -15.63
N SER A 350 7.36 0.08 -16.09
CA SER A 350 8.23 1.22 -15.78
C SER A 350 8.26 1.57 -14.28
N ARG A 351 7.18 1.25 -13.56
CA ARG A 351 7.05 1.50 -12.11
C ARG A 351 7.82 0.49 -11.28
N VAL A 352 8.00 -0.74 -11.78
CA VAL A 352 8.80 -1.77 -11.10
C VAL A 352 10.20 -1.24 -10.80
N GLY A 353 10.88 -0.61 -11.78
CA GLY A 353 12.21 -0.03 -11.56
C GLY A 353 12.24 1.16 -10.59
N GLN A 354 11.11 1.84 -10.36
CA GLN A 354 11.01 2.87 -9.32
C GLN A 354 10.92 2.23 -7.93
N ILE A 355 10.13 1.17 -7.81
CA ILE A 355 9.98 0.40 -6.57
C ILE A 355 11.31 -0.27 -6.19
N GLU A 356 12.03 -0.88 -7.13
CA GLU A 356 13.35 -1.47 -6.90
C GLU A 356 14.36 -0.46 -6.33
N ARG A 357 14.34 0.78 -6.85
CA ARG A 357 15.18 1.87 -6.33
C ARG A 357 14.81 2.27 -4.90
N LEU A 358 13.52 2.32 -4.59
CA LEU A 358 13.01 2.65 -3.25
C LEU A 358 13.34 1.54 -2.25
N THR A 359 13.04 0.30 -2.61
CA THR A 359 13.22 -0.87 -1.74
C THR A 359 14.68 -1.34 -1.66
N LYS A 360 15.54 -0.87 -2.55
CA LYS A 360 16.92 -1.36 -2.75
C LYS A 360 16.98 -2.88 -2.93
N ALA A 361 15.91 -3.46 -3.44
CA ALA A 361 15.77 -4.89 -3.69
C ALA A 361 15.34 -5.12 -5.15
N GLN A 362 15.81 -6.19 -5.73
CA GLN A 362 15.44 -6.57 -7.09
C GLN A 362 14.10 -7.31 -7.07
N ILE A 363 13.20 -6.96 -7.99
CA ILE A 363 11.95 -7.69 -8.21
C ILE A 363 12.18 -8.66 -9.37
N GLN A 364 12.28 -9.94 -9.04
CA GLN A 364 12.52 -10.98 -10.03
C GLN A 364 11.29 -11.14 -10.94
N ARG A 365 11.51 -11.03 -12.23
CA ARG A 365 10.46 -11.34 -13.20
C ARG A 365 10.41 -12.84 -13.44
N ILE A 366 9.24 -13.41 -13.23
CA ILE A 366 9.01 -14.84 -13.44
C ILE A 366 7.98 -15.05 -14.56
N GLU A 367 8.10 -16.15 -15.23
CA GLU A 367 7.07 -16.67 -16.14
C GLU A 367 6.10 -17.55 -15.35
N LEU A 368 4.84 -17.53 -15.76
CA LEU A 368 3.85 -18.44 -15.16
C LEU A 368 4.20 -19.89 -15.53
N PRO A 369 3.93 -20.82 -14.61
CA PRO A 369 4.08 -22.24 -14.94
C PRO A 369 3.23 -22.61 -16.15
N LYS A 370 3.79 -23.43 -17.03
CA LYS A 370 3.06 -23.96 -18.16
C LYS A 370 1.90 -24.84 -17.69
N VAL A 371 0.85 -24.91 -18.49
CA VAL A 371 -0.38 -25.64 -18.16
C VAL A 371 -0.09 -27.08 -17.75
N ASP A 372 0.83 -27.77 -18.45
CA ASP A 372 1.17 -29.16 -18.12
C ASP A 372 1.86 -29.29 -16.76
N ALA A 373 2.79 -28.39 -16.43
CA ALA A 373 3.42 -28.37 -15.11
C ALA A 373 2.41 -28.10 -13.98
N ILE A 374 1.39 -27.26 -14.23
CA ILE A 374 0.31 -27.03 -13.27
C ILE A 374 -0.51 -28.29 -13.06
N ARG A 375 -0.86 -29.01 -14.14
CA ARG A 375 -1.59 -30.27 -14.07
C ARG A 375 -0.84 -31.32 -13.24
N GLU A 376 0.45 -31.48 -13.51
CA GLU A 376 1.32 -32.41 -12.75
C GLU A 376 1.37 -32.02 -11.26
N LYS A 377 1.52 -30.74 -10.96
CA LYS A 377 1.56 -30.25 -9.56
C LYS A 377 0.24 -30.47 -8.82
N ILE A 378 -0.89 -30.25 -9.49
CA ILE A 378 -2.22 -30.55 -8.94
C ILE A 378 -2.36 -32.04 -8.63
N LEU A 379 -1.94 -32.90 -9.55
CA LEU A 379 -1.96 -34.37 -9.34
C LEU A 379 -1.08 -34.76 -8.15
N GLU A 380 0.15 -34.23 -8.08
CA GLU A 380 1.08 -34.49 -6.97
C GLU A 380 0.47 -34.09 -5.61
N LYS A 381 -0.03 -32.85 -5.49
CA LYS A 381 -0.65 -32.36 -4.25
C LYS A 381 -1.85 -33.20 -3.83
N SER A 382 -2.72 -33.53 -4.78
CA SER A 382 -3.91 -34.31 -4.48
C SER A 382 -3.55 -35.72 -4.06
N MET A 383 -2.54 -36.33 -4.69
CA MET A 383 -2.05 -37.66 -4.29
C MET A 383 -1.39 -37.62 -2.90
N ASN A 384 -0.63 -36.59 -2.59
CA ASN A 384 -0.04 -36.43 -1.25
C ASN A 384 -1.13 -36.26 -0.18
N HIS A 385 -2.18 -35.49 -0.47
CA HIS A 385 -3.33 -35.33 0.41
C HIS A 385 -4.09 -36.65 0.57
N PHE A 386 -4.35 -37.38 -0.51
CA PHE A 386 -4.97 -38.67 -0.48
C PHE A 386 -4.16 -39.67 0.36
N ASN A 387 -2.84 -39.78 0.12
CA ASN A 387 -1.96 -40.65 0.89
C ASN A 387 -1.94 -40.34 2.37
N SER A 388 -1.97 -39.02 2.73
CA SER A 388 -2.09 -38.58 4.11
C SER A 388 -3.40 -39.04 4.75
N HIS A 389 -4.52 -38.92 4.04
CA HIS A 389 -5.80 -39.46 4.51
C HIS A 389 -5.79 -40.96 4.69
N VAL A 390 -5.23 -41.69 3.74
CA VAL A 390 -5.11 -43.18 3.84
C VAL A 390 -4.26 -43.56 5.05
N SER A 391 -3.12 -42.88 5.27
CA SER A 391 -2.22 -43.20 6.37
C SER A 391 -2.79 -42.87 7.75
N ASN A 392 -3.64 -41.84 7.83
CA ASN A 392 -4.27 -41.39 9.08
C ASN A 392 -5.67 -41.98 9.29
N PHE A 393 -6.16 -42.80 8.36
CA PHE A 393 -7.50 -43.40 8.44
C PHE A 393 -7.56 -44.46 9.54
N LYS A 394 -8.47 -44.31 10.47
CA LYS A 394 -8.75 -45.27 11.54
C LYS A 394 -10.11 -45.89 11.28
N ALA A 395 -10.11 -47.13 10.84
CA ALA A 395 -11.34 -47.87 10.52
C ALA A 395 -12.30 -47.96 11.73
N GLU A 396 -11.75 -48.01 12.94
CA GLU A 396 -12.49 -48.09 14.20
C GLU A 396 -13.33 -46.83 14.49
N GLU A 397 -12.91 -45.70 13.97
CA GLU A 397 -13.59 -44.40 14.11
C GLU A 397 -14.63 -44.15 13.00
N ALA A 398 -14.63 -44.94 11.92
CA ALA A 398 -15.47 -44.78 10.75
C ALA A 398 -16.72 -45.64 10.84
N GLN A 399 -17.75 -45.20 11.56
CA GLN A 399 -19.09 -45.83 11.46
C GLN A 399 -19.48 -45.95 9.99
N HIS A 400 -19.94 -47.14 9.57
CA HIS A 400 -20.35 -47.44 8.18
C HIS A 400 -19.24 -47.67 7.16
N PHE A 401 -17.95 -47.73 7.56
CA PHE A 401 -16.88 -48.00 6.60
C PHE A 401 -17.06 -49.36 5.88
N ASP A 402 -17.42 -50.40 6.61
CA ASP A 402 -17.65 -51.73 6.03
C ASP A 402 -18.84 -51.75 5.06
N THR A 403 -19.91 -51.03 5.39
CA THR A 403 -21.06 -50.85 4.49
C THR A 403 -20.68 -50.09 3.21
N PHE A 404 -19.82 -49.08 3.36
CA PHE A 404 -19.29 -48.30 2.24
C PHE A 404 -18.37 -49.18 1.38
N LYS A 405 -17.44 -49.90 1.99
CA LYS A 405 -16.50 -50.79 1.34
C LYS A 405 -17.24 -51.84 0.51
N ALA A 406 -18.26 -52.51 1.08
CA ALA A 406 -19.05 -53.52 0.40
C ALA A 406 -19.70 -53.05 -0.92
N LYS A 407 -19.98 -51.73 -1.05
CA LYS A 407 -20.51 -51.14 -2.30
C LYS A 407 -19.47 -51.05 -3.40
N PHE A 408 -18.19 -51.13 -3.09
CA PHE A 408 -17.08 -51.04 -4.03
C PHE A 408 -16.48 -52.43 -4.33
N ASP A 409 -16.87 -53.51 -3.61
CA ASP A 409 -16.35 -54.87 -3.80
C ASP A 409 -16.68 -55.44 -5.20
N ALA A 410 -17.71 -54.88 -5.86
CA ALA A 410 -18.09 -55.28 -7.22
C ALA A 410 -17.30 -54.55 -8.34
N LEU A 411 -16.54 -53.50 -7.98
CA LEU A 411 -15.73 -52.74 -8.93
C LEU A 411 -14.33 -53.35 -9.03
N ASP A 412 -13.82 -53.39 -10.23
CA ASP A 412 -12.41 -53.74 -10.40
C ASP A 412 -11.50 -52.54 -9.98
N LYS A 413 -10.23 -52.81 -9.83
CA LYS A 413 -9.25 -51.81 -9.42
C LYS A 413 -9.19 -50.62 -10.38
N ASP A 414 -9.32 -50.86 -11.69
CA ASP A 414 -9.21 -49.79 -12.70
C ASP A 414 -10.44 -48.91 -12.68
N ASP A 415 -11.63 -49.47 -12.47
CA ASP A 415 -12.87 -48.70 -12.33
C ASP A 415 -12.89 -47.87 -11.04
N LEU A 416 -12.35 -48.42 -9.95
CA LEU A 416 -12.16 -47.67 -8.71
C LEU A 416 -11.20 -46.49 -8.91
N ILE A 417 -10.06 -46.70 -9.59
CA ILE A 417 -9.10 -45.64 -9.91
C ILE A 417 -9.73 -44.55 -10.80
N LYS A 418 -10.50 -44.96 -11.84
CA LYS A 418 -11.23 -44.02 -12.70
C LYS A 418 -12.23 -43.17 -11.89
N GLY A 419 -12.96 -43.83 -10.98
CA GLY A 419 -13.90 -43.16 -10.08
C GLY A 419 -13.20 -42.12 -9.17
N ILE A 420 -12.10 -42.51 -8.53
CA ILE A 420 -11.28 -41.64 -7.70
C ILE A 420 -10.72 -40.49 -8.52
N TYR A 421 -10.17 -40.75 -9.71
CA TYR A 421 -9.65 -39.74 -10.61
C TYR A 421 -10.73 -38.74 -11.02
N GLY A 422 -11.90 -39.21 -11.45
CA GLY A 422 -13.02 -38.36 -11.80
C GLY A 422 -13.46 -37.50 -10.62
N PHE A 423 -13.64 -38.09 -9.44
CA PHE A 423 -14.07 -37.38 -8.24
C PHE A 423 -13.05 -36.30 -7.79
N MET A 424 -11.76 -36.62 -7.78
CA MET A 424 -10.71 -35.73 -7.29
C MET A 424 -10.32 -34.63 -8.30
N PHE A 425 -10.33 -34.95 -9.60
CA PHE A 425 -9.65 -34.09 -10.58
C PHE A 425 -10.58 -33.49 -11.63
N GLU A 426 -11.80 -33.97 -11.81
CA GLU A 426 -12.66 -33.58 -12.93
C GLU A 426 -12.88 -32.04 -12.96
N ASN A 427 -13.20 -31.44 -11.83
CA ASN A 427 -13.48 -30.01 -11.76
C ASN A 427 -12.23 -29.14 -11.89
N THR A 428 -11.10 -29.59 -11.34
CA THR A 428 -9.86 -28.82 -11.35
C THR A 428 -9.15 -28.90 -12.70
N LEU A 429 -9.09 -30.11 -13.30
CA LEU A 429 -8.45 -30.31 -14.58
C LEU A 429 -9.27 -29.77 -15.76
N LYS A 430 -10.61 -29.73 -15.66
CA LYS A 430 -11.47 -29.11 -16.68
C LYS A 430 -11.10 -27.66 -16.94
N ARG A 431 -10.67 -26.91 -15.92
CA ARG A 431 -10.20 -25.52 -16.06
C ARG A 431 -9.03 -25.41 -17.04
N TYR A 432 -8.14 -26.40 -17.02
CA TYR A 432 -6.90 -26.37 -17.81
C TYR A 432 -6.99 -27.14 -19.13
N GLN A 433 -8.13 -27.79 -19.45
CA GLN A 433 -8.28 -28.55 -20.70
C GLN A 433 -8.15 -27.70 -21.97
N LYS A 434 -8.62 -26.44 -21.92
CA LYS A 434 -8.59 -25.49 -23.05
C LYS A 434 -7.71 -24.27 -22.77
N ALA A 435 -6.96 -24.29 -21.67
CA ALA A 435 -6.15 -23.15 -21.27
C ALA A 435 -4.93 -23.03 -22.20
N GLN A 436 -4.70 -21.82 -22.71
CA GLN A 436 -3.52 -21.46 -23.50
C GLN A 436 -2.51 -20.71 -22.62
N ASP A 437 -1.24 -20.73 -22.99
CA ASP A 437 -0.24 -19.92 -22.31
C ASP A 437 -0.59 -18.43 -22.44
N ILE A 438 -0.57 -17.71 -21.29
CA ILE A 438 -1.03 -16.33 -21.19
C ILE A 438 0.10 -15.34 -20.93
N ASP A 439 1.32 -15.81 -20.80
CA ASP A 439 2.46 -14.94 -20.53
C ASP A 439 2.72 -13.98 -21.69
N VAL A 440 2.96 -12.73 -21.35
CA VAL A 440 3.64 -11.82 -22.26
C VAL A 440 5.12 -12.14 -22.13
N ALA A 441 5.68 -12.82 -23.13
CA ALA A 441 7.11 -13.12 -23.16
C ALA A 441 7.89 -11.91 -22.63
N ALA A 442 8.64 -12.11 -21.56
CA ALA A 442 9.48 -11.08 -20.97
C ALA A 442 10.47 -10.64 -22.06
N ARG A 443 10.26 -9.47 -22.65
CA ARG A 443 11.30 -8.90 -23.49
C ARG A 443 12.51 -8.72 -22.60
N PRO A 444 13.66 -9.32 -22.93
CA PRO A 444 14.86 -9.18 -22.13
C PRO A 444 15.15 -7.69 -21.95
N MET A 445 15.26 -7.23 -20.72
CA MET A 445 15.82 -5.93 -20.39
C MET A 445 17.34 -5.98 -20.56
N GLY A 446 17.80 -6.33 -21.75
CA GLY A 446 19.14 -6.06 -22.21
C GLY A 446 19.09 -4.71 -22.92
N GLY A 447 19.81 -3.74 -22.41
CA GLY A 447 19.93 -2.38 -22.88
C GLY A 447 19.70 -2.16 -24.36
N ASP A 448 18.47 -1.81 -24.67
CA ASP A 448 18.23 -0.98 -25.83
C ASP A 448 17.12 0.01 -25.43
N ARG A 449 17.50 1.25 -25.23
CA ARG A 449 16.59 2.39 -25.31
C ARG A 449 16.11 2.42 -26.74
N GLY A 450 15.29 1.41 -27.09
CA GLY A 450 14.77 1.22 -28.41
C GLY A 450 13.93 2.41 -28.79
N GLY A 451 14.44 3.19 -29.71
CA GLY A 451 13.64 4.06 -30.52
C GLY A 451 12.46 3.23 -31.04
N VAL A 452 11.26 3.79 -30.95
CA VAL A 452 10.03 3.20 -31.49
C VAL A 452 10.35 2.82 -32.94
N ARG A 453 10.45 1.52 -33.24
CA ARG A 453 10.60 1.06 -34.62
C ARG A 453 9.31 1.44 -35.33
N VAL A 454 9.41 2.44 -36.17
CA VAL A 454 8.40 2.77 -37.16
C VAL A 454 8.25 1.54 -38.07
N ALA A 455 7.03 1.09 -38.29
CA ALA A 455 6.79 -0.04 -39.18
C ALA A 455 7.45 0.22 -40.55
N SER A 456 7.98 -0.83 -41.18
CA SER A 456 8.63 -0.69 -42.48
C SER A 456 7.70 0.01 -43.46
N GLY A 457 8.15 1.14 -44.03
CA GLY A 457 7.34 1.98 -44.93
C GLY A 457 6.52 3.09 -44.23
N MET A 458 6.57 3.22 -42.90
CA MET A 458 5.93 4.31 -42.16
C MET A 458 6.97 5.34 -41.72
N GLN A 459 6.57 6.60 -41.64
CA GLN A 459 7.36 7.71 -41.14
C GLN A 459 6.68 8.39 -39.98
N ARG A 460 7.46 8.90 -39.02
CA ARG A 460 6.95 9.54 -37.83
C ARG A 460 7.06 11.05 -37.91
N PHE A 461 5.98 11.73 -37.56
CA PHE A 461 5.87 13.18 -37.57
C PHE A 461 5.58 13.69 -36.17
N PHE A 462 6.19 14.79 -35.80
CA PHE A 462 5.84 15.58 -34.63
C PHE A 462 4.83 16.66 -35.05
N ILE A 463 3.78 16.87 -34.26
CA ILE A 463 2.80 17.95 -34.45
C ILE A 463 2.57 18.67 -33.11
N ASN A 464 2.53 20.00 -33.13
CA ASN A 464 2.39 20.86 -31.96
C ASN A 464 0.93 20.94 -31.41
N LEU A 465 0.11 19.96 -31.67
CA LEU A 465 -1.26 19.83 -31.18
C LEU A 465 -1.35 18.72 -30.15
N GLY A 466 -1.98 18.98 -29.01
CA GLY A 466 -2.08 18.04 -27.89
C GLY A 466 -3.41 18.10 -27.14
N GLN A 467 -3.49 17.38 -26.02
CA GLN A 467 -4.71 17.29 -25.19
C GLN A 467 -5.14 18.67 -24.65
N MET A 468 -4.18 19.57 -24.37
CA MET A 468 -4.51 20.94 -23.92
C MET A 468 -5.25 21.78 -24.98
N ASP A 469 -5.19 21.37 -26.25
CA ASP A 469 -5.93 22.00 -27.35
C ASP A 469 -7.32 21.38 -27.53
N GLY A 470 -7.77 20.53 -26.59
CA GLY A 470 -9.05 19.82 -26.64
C GLY A 470 -9.12 18.71 -27.68
N ILE A 471 -7.97 18.19 -28.13
CA ILE A 471 -7.87 17.28 -29.27
C ILE A 471 -7.75 15.84 -28.81
N THR A 472 -8.59 14.97 -29.34
CA THR A 472 -8.45 13.52 -29.23
C THR A 472 -7.61 12.95 -30.39
N SER A 473 -7.08 11.73 -30.23
CA SER A 473 -6.39 11.02 -31.32
C SER A 473 -7.29 10.84 -32.54
N GLY A 474 -8.61 10.72 -32.35
CA GLY A 474 -9.60 10.62 -33.44
C GLY A 474 -9.78 11.93 -34.20
N ASP A 475 -9.77 13.08 -33.52
CA ASP A 475 -9.87 14.39 -34.15
C ASP A 475 -8.61 14.73 -34.95
N LEU A 476 -7.44 14.34 -34.39
CA LEU A 476 -6.17 14.51 -35.07
C LEU A 476 -6.08 13.64 -36.32
N LEU A 477 -6.57 12.38 -36.27
CA LEU A 477 -6.68 11.51 -37.42
C LEU A 477 -7.53 12.14 -38.53
N LYS A 478 -8.72 12.65 -38.18
CA LYS A 478 -9.61 13.30 -39.16
C LYS A 478 -8.99 14.54 -39.77
N PHE A 479 -8.39 15.39 -38.94
CA PHE A 479 -7.74 16.62 -39.43
C PHE A 479 -6.61 16.31 -40.39
N VAL A 480 -5.71 15.40 -40.04
CA VAL A 480 -4.57 15.03 -40.91
C VAL A 480 -5.05 14.38 -42.20
N ALA A 481 -6.01 13.44 -42.12
CA ALA A 481 -6.54 12.75 -43.29
C ALA A 481 -7.23 13.72 -44.28
N GLN A 482 -8.06 14.62 -43.75
CA GLN A 482 -8.83 15.58 -44.56
C GLN A 482 -7.91 16.64 -45.19
N THR A 483 -7.01 17.23 -44.40
CA THR A 483 -6.16 18.34 -44.87
C THR A 483 -5.03 17.86 -45.78
N ALA A 484 -4.45 16.69 -45.51
CA ALA A 484 -3.44 16.10 -46.40
C ALA A 484 -4.05 15.35 -47.59
N GLY A 485 -5.38 15.14 -47.65
CA GLY A 485 -6.04 14.41 -48.72
C GLY A 485 -5.68 12.92 -48.77
N ILE A 486 -5.41 12.30 -47.63
CA ILE A 486 -4.97 10.90 -47.52
C ILE A 486 -6.03 10.02 -46.83
N ASN A 487 -6.04 8.74 -47.17
CA ASN A 487 -6.95 7.82 -46.50
C ASN A 487 -6.51 7.61 -45.05
N GLY A 488 -7.43 7.65 -44.11
CA GLY A 488 -7.14 7.41 -42.67
C GLY A 488 -6.47 6.06 -42.36
N ARG A 489 -6.55 5.08 -43.30
CA ARG A 489 -5.85 3.79 -43.17
C ARG A 489 -4.35 3.89 -43.39
N GLU A 490 -3.90 4.97 -44.05
CA GLU A 490 -2.48 5.26 -44.30
C GLU A 490 -1.82 5.96 -43.09
N ILE A 491 -2.63 6.36 -42.10
CA ILE A 491 -2.18 6.91 -40.82
C ILE A 491 -2.19 5.77 -39.81
N GLY A 492 -1.01 5.49 -39.29
CA GLY A 492 -0.80 4.44 -38.29
C GLY A 492 -1.06 4.93 -36.85
N ARG A 493 -0.08 4.76 -35.98
CA ARG A 493 -0.19 5.11 -34.58
C ARG A 493 -0.19 6.63 -34.36
N ILE A 494 -1.13 7.12 -33.55
CA ILE A 494 -1.17 8.49 -33.04
C ILE A 494 -0.95 8.46 -31.54
N ASP A 495 0.10 9.15 -31.06
CA ASP A 495 0.47 9.23 -29.66
C ASP A 495 0.33 10.68 -29.18
N THR A 496 -0.84 11.02 -28.61
CA THR A 496 -1.19 12.38 -28.15
C THR A 496 -0.66 12.62 -26.74
N LYS A 497 0.12 13.70 -26.55
CA LYS A 497 0.62 14.20 -25.28
C LYS A 497 -0.13 15.47 -24.86
N GLU A 498 0.20 16.04 -23.72
CA GLU A 498 -0.46 17.24 -23.23
C GLU A 498 -0.41 18.42 -24.23
N LYS A 499 0.76 18.70 -24.81
CA LYS A 499 1.02 19.89 -25.65
C LYS A 499 1.33 19.59 -27.11
N PHE A 500 1.53 18.30 -27.46
CA PHE A 500 1.93 17.87 -28.81
C PHE A 500 1.50 16.42 -29.05
N ALA A 501 1.62 15.96 -30.29
CA ALA A 501 1.43 14.56 -30.63
C ALA A 501 2.49 14.05 -31.61
N PHE A 502 2.64 12.73 -31.66
CA PHE A 502 3.37 12.04 -32.72
C PHE A 502 2.39 11.26 -33.60
N ILE A 503 2.60 11.31 -34.91
CA ILE A 503 1.77 10.62 -35.89
C ILE A 503 2.69 9.75 -36.73
N GLU A 504 2.34 8.50 -36.92
CA GLU A 504 2.99 7.61 -37.88
C GLU A 504 2.12 7.54 -39.14
N ALA A 505 2.70 7.75 -40.31
CA ALA A 505 2.00 7.65 -41.58
C ALA A 505 2.88 7.02 -42.63
N ASN A 506 2.26 6.47 -43.67
CA ASN A 506 2.98 5.88 -44.80
C ASN A 506 3.92 6.92 -45.46
N SER A 507 5.18 6.56 -45.60
CA SER A 507 6.24 7.43 -46.11
C SER A 507 5.96 7.98 -47.52
N ALA A 508 5.13 7.31 -48.30
CA ALA A 508 4.68 7.79 -49.60
C ALA A 508 3.93 9.13 -49.55
N TYR A 509 3.35 9.46 -48.37
CA TYR A 509 2.55 10.68 -48.16
C TYR A 509 3.27 11.75 -47.35
N THR A 510 4.60 11.64 -47.19
CA THR A 510 5.40 12.59 -46.41
C THR A 510 5.19 14.03 -46.84
N ASP A 511 5.28 14.31 -48.16
CA ASP A 511 5.12 15.66 -48.70
C ASP A 511 3.70 16.22 -48.49
N ALA A 512 2.69 15.36 -48.58
CA ALA A 512 1.31 15.75 -48.35
C ALA A 512 1.06 16.13 -46.86
N ILE A 513 1.65 15.37 -45.93
CA ILE A 513 1.57 15.61 -44.48
C ILE A 513 2.36 16.87 -44.08
N MET A 514 3.54 17.10 -44.70
CA MET A 514 4.34 18.30 -44.42
C MET A 514 3.65 19.59 -44.88
N LYS A 515 2.72 19.56 -45.84
CA LYS A 515 1.89 20.71 -46.23
C LYS A 515 0.93 21.19 -45.13
N LEU A 516 0.69 20.39 -44.13
CA LEU A 516 -0.08 20.81 -42.93
C LEU A 516 0.62 21.92 -42.13
N LYS A 517 1.91 22.17 -42.36
CA LYS A 517 2.65 23.23 -41.70
C LYS A 517 2.08 24.60 -42.08
N GLY A 518 1.55 25.29 -41.09
CA GLY A 518 0.95 26.61 -41.29
C GLY A 518 -0.58 26.62 -41.34
N GLU A 519 -1.21 25.47 -41.52
CA GLU A 519 -2.67 25.31 -41.45
C GLU A 519 -3.19 25.64 -40.06
N MET A 520 -4.48 25.92 -39.95
CA MET A 520 -5.13 26.27 -38.69
C MET A 520 -5.96 25.10 -38.16
N PHE A 521 -5.77 24.74 -36.94
CA PHE A 521 -6.69 23.88 -36.18
C PHE A 521 -7.36 24.70 -35.08
N GLY A 522 -8.61 25.04 -35.25
CA GLY A 522 -9.28 26.04 -34.41
C GLY A 522 -8.53 27.37 -34.47
N ASN A 523 -8.06 27.84 -33.31
CA ASN A 523 -7.30 29.10 -33.18
C ASN A 523 -5.77 28.87 -33.16
N ARG A 524 -5.29 27.65 -33.34
CA ARG A 524 -3.86 27.32 -33.25
C ARG A 524 -3.27 27.01 -34.60
N ARG A 525 -2.12 27.64 -34.87
CA ARG A 525 -1.34 27.38 -36.08
C ARG A 525 -0.55 26.09 -35.92
N VAL A 526 -0.69 25.19 -36.89
CA VAL A 526 -0.06 23.89 -36.90
C VAL A 526 1.41 24.00 -37.31
N SER A 527 2.27 23.40 -36.50
CA SER A 527 3.67 23.12 -36.85
C SER A 527 3.84 21.60 -36.89
N ILE A 528 4.33 21.12 -38.01
CA ILE A 528 4.61 19.71 -38.23
C ILE A 528 6.05 19.54 -38.70
N GLU A 529 6.72 18.52 -38.16
CA GLU A 529 8.12 18.23 -38.47
C GLU A 529 8.34 16.71 -38.53
N LEU A 530 9.30 16.27 -39.36
CA LEU A 530 9.75 14.89 -39.31
C LEU A 530 10.41 14.62 -37.96
N ALA A 531 9.90 13.65 -37.24
CA ALA A 531 10.54 13.19 -36.02
C ALA A 531 11.65 12.21 -36.41
N GLU A 532 12.89 12.65 -36.29
CA GLU A 532 14.04 11.76 -36.43
C GLU A 532 13.98 10.65 -35.37
N ALA A 533 14.27 9.42 -35.76
CA ALA A 533 14.53 8.36 -34.79
C ALA A 533 15.69 8.84 -33.89
N PRO A 534 15.60 8.70 -32.55
CA PRO A 534 16.67 9.13 -31.67
C PRO A 534 17.97 8.42 -32.08
N SER A 535 18.88 9.17 -32.72
CA SER A 535 20.23 8.72 -33.00
C SER A 535 20.93 8.46 -31.66
N SER A 536 21.61 7.32 -31.55
CA SER A 536 22.52 6.99 -30.46
C SER A 536 23.56 8.09 -30.31
N PHE A 537 23.43 8.95 -29.31
CA PHE A 537 24.50 9.89 -28.96
C PHE A 537 25.63 9.09 -28.29
N GLY A 538 26.64 8.79 -29.09
CA GLY A 538 28.00 8.54 -28.67
C GLY A 538 28.56 9.82 -28.05
N GLY A 539 29.33 9.68 -26.97
CA GLY A 539 29.90 10.77 -26.21
C GLY A 539 30.68 11.76 -27.08
N GLY A 540 30.33 13.02 -26.97
CA GLY A 540 31.00 14.15 -27.58
C GLY A 540 31.02 15.33 -26.63
N ALA A 541 32.22 15.81 -26.35
CA ALA A 541 32.64 16.84 -25.44
C ALA A 541 31.71 18.07 -25.33
N ARG A 542 31.52 18.54 -24.09
CA ARG A 542 30.99 19.87 -23.78
C ARG A 542 31.88 20.96 -24.41
N PRO A 543 31.33 21.95 -25.14
CA PRO A 543 32.09 23.15 -25.45
C PRO A 543 32.12 24.03 -24.19
N SER A 544 33.32 24.30 -23.72
CA SER A 544 33.64 25.30 -22.73
C SER A 544 33.39 26.69 -23.32
N TYR A 545 32.44 27.44 -22.75
CA TYR A 545 32.39 28.88 -22.98
C TYR A 545 33.38 29.57 -22.06
N GLY A 546 34.45 30.07 -22.69
CA GLY A 546 35.49 30.86 -22.09
C GLY A 546 34.98 32.21 -21.62
N GLY A 547 35.46 32.60 -20.44
CA GLY A 547 35.26 33.90 -19.84
C GLY A 547 35.82 35.04 -20.67
N GLY A 548 35.06 36.10 -20.77
CA GLY A 548 35.50 37.40 -21.23
C GLY A 548 35.20 38.43 -20.15
N ALA A 549 36.23 38.81 -19.40
CA ALA A 549 36.20 39.95 -18.52
C ALA A 549 36.05 41.23 -19.31
N ARG A 550 35.18 42.15 -18.87
CA ARG A 550 35.36 43.58 -19.04
C ARG A 550 34.74 44.36 -17.86
N SER A 551 35.62 45.05 -17.30
CA SER A 551 35.62 46.14 -16.30
C SER A 551 34.62 47.27 -16.54
N GLY A 552 34.16 47.86 -15.44
CA GLY A 552 34.23 49.29 -15.21
C GLY A 552 32.91 50.08 -15.17
N GLY A 553 32.74 50.84 -14.11
CA GLY A 553 31.97 52.06 -14.03
C GLY A 553 30.65 51.89 -13.26
N GLY A 554 30.53 52.27 -12.07
CA GLY A 554 30.58 53.46 -11.31
C GLY A 554 29.33 54.33 -11.54
N GLY A 555 28.51 54.53 -10.50
CA GLY A 555 27.48 55.58 -10.56
C GLY A 555 26.31 55.30 -9.61
N GLY A 556 26.42 55.80 -8.40
CA GLY A 556 25.33 55.90 -7.43
C GLY A 556 24.36 57.00 -7.77
N TYR A 557 23.21 57.00 -7.13
CA TYR A 557 22.44 58.12 -6.57
C TYR A 557 21.14 57.52 -6.00
N ARG A 558 21.00 57.56 -4.70
CA ARG A 558 20.13 58.41 -3.85
C ARG A 558 18.68 58.58 -4.34
N GLY A 559 17.72 58.10 -3.54
CA GLY A 559 16.90 58.95 -2.71
C GLY A 559 15.47 59.12 -3.21
N GLY A 560 14.55 58.97 -2.35
CA GLY A 560 13.23 59.56 -2.54
C GLY A 560 12.08 58.81 -1.87
N ALA A 561 11.78 59.24 -0.68
CA ALA A 561 10.64 58.86 0.15
C ALA A 561 9.33 59.57 -0.28
N ARG A 562 8.23 59.18 0.37
CA ARG A 562 6.90 59.79 0.51
C ARG A 562 5.89 59.43 -0.57
N SER A 563 4.59 59.26 -0.30
CA SER A 563 3.71 59.47 0.87
C SER A 563 2.30 59.04 0.48
N SER A 564 1.57 58.45 1.41
CA SER A 564 0.22 58.86 1.88
C SER A 564 -0.95 58.97 0.88
N GLY A 565 -2.07 58.48 1.34
CA GLY A 565 -3.44 58.91 1.00
C GLY A 565 -4.37 57.74 0.85
N SER A 566 -5.09 57.28 1.85
CA SER A 566 -6.36 57.71 2.43
C SER A 566 -7.50 57.77 1.39
N SER A 567 -8.48 56.98 1.54
CA SER A 567 -9.78 57.26 2.15
C SER A 567 -10.94 56.52 1.45
N ARG A 568 -11.79 56.03 2.31
CA ARG A 568 -13.27 55.99 2.26
C ARG A 568 -13.92 55.36 1.04
N GLY A 569 -14.92 54.54 1.14
CA GLY A 569 -16.03 54.37 2.06
C GLY A 569 -17.16 53.80 1.24
N GLY A 570 -18.13 53.21 1.84
CA GLY A 570 -19.42 52.95 1.20
C GLY A 570 -19.95 51.54 1.43
N GLU A 571 -20.61 51.39 2.52
CA GLU A 571 -21.91 50.78 2.80
C GLU A 571 -22.76 50.38 1.57
N SER A 572 -23.36 49.20 1.53
CA SER A 572 -24.71 48.95 2.05
C SER A 572 -25.28 47.60 1.54
N ARG A 573 -25.92 46.90 2.46
CA ARG A 573 -27.21 46.16 2.36
C ARG A 573 -27.37 45.23 1.16
N GLY A 574 -27.85 44.08 1.29
CA GLY A 574 -28.76 43.41 2.18
C GLY A 574 -29.44 42.27 1.50
N ASN A 575 -29.89 41.38 2.29
CA ASN A 575 -31.06 40.51 2.16
C ASN A 575 -30.98 39.19 1.33
N ARG A 576 -31.15 38.15 2.11
CA ARG A 576 -32.19 37.10 2.05
C ARG A 576 -32.26 36.25 0.76
N PHE A 577 -31.93 34.99 0.85
CA PHE A 577 -32.86 33.90 1.26
C PHE A 577 -31.99 32.72 1.71
#